data_1e90b4484bcb3e5348d9b149184460c2
#
_entry.id   1e90b4484bcb3e5348d9b149184460c2
#
_cell.length_a   1.000
_cell.length_b   1.000
_cell.length_c   1.000
_cell.angle_alpha   90.00
_cell.angle_beta   90.00
_cell.angle_gamma   90.00
#
_symmetry.space_group_name_H-M   'P 1'
#
loop_
_entity.id
_entity.type
_entity.pdbx_description
1 polymer ?
#
loop_
_entity_poly.entity_id
_entity_poly.type
_entity_poly.pdbx_seq_one_letter_code
_entity_poly.pdbx_strand_id
1 'polypeptide(L)'
;MAPLVFDIETKNTFFDVGENDPAKLDISVVGIYDFSTDTLRAFQEHEFKDMWPYFEKADSIIGYNSEHFDIPLLDKYYPGNLTKIKSIDLMKSIQKTLGRRIKLQDVAYATLGTSKSGQGLDAITWWKNGEIEKIIEYCLKDVSITRDLYNHMKKHKKITIPDGPKTFELELDISDWEEEEENKLTHAMPW
;
A
#
# COMPACT_ATOMS: atom_id res chain seq x y z
N MET A 1 -16.56 -1.30 10.19
CA MET A 1 -15.56 -1.88 9.24
C MET A 1 -14.24 -1.21 9.55
N ALA A 2 -13.13 -1.73 9.09
CA ALA A 2 -11.80 -1.21 9.38
C ALA A 2 -10.97 -1.20 8.09
N PRO A 3 -9.93 -0.35 7.98
CA PRO A 3 -9.09 -0.32 6.79
C PRO A 3 -8.22 -1.56 6.64
N LEU A 4 -7.76 -1.82 5.42
CA LEU A 4 -6.81 -2.86 5.04
C LEU A 4 -5.57 -2.22 4.44
N VAL A 5 -4.39 -2.50 4.97
CA VAL A 5 -3.12 -2.14 4.31
C VAL A 5 -2.69 -3.26 3.40
N PHE A 6 -2.15 -2.94 2.22
CA PHE A 6 -1.61 -3.95 1.31
C PHE A 6 -0.40 -3.44 0.54
N ASP A 7 0.37 -4.40 0.04
CA ASP A 7 1.54 -4.19 -0.82
C ASP A 7 1.73 -5.41 -1.73
N ILE A 8 2.35 -5.24 -2.89
CA ILE A 8 2.48 -6.28 -3.92
C ILE A 8 3.91 -6.38 -4.43
N GLU A 9 4.38 -7.63 -4.52
CA GLU A 9 5.61 -7.98 -5.21
C GLU A 9 5.34 -8.67 -6.54
N THR A 10 6.21 -8.44 -7.54
CA THR A 10 6.02 -8.94 -8.91
C THR A 10 7.01 -10.03 -9.29
N LYS A 11 6.62 -10.88 -10.25
CA LYS A 11 7.45 -11.93 -10.87
C LYS A 11 8.40 -11.38 -11.92
N ASN A 12 8.05 -10.23 -12.51
CA ASN A 12 8.68 -9.65 -13.70
C ASN A 12 8.76 -8.13 -13.61
N THR A 13 9.50 -7.53 -14.54
CA THR A 13 9.69 -6.08 -14.69
C THR A 13 8.92 -5.54 -15.88
N PHE A 14 8.78 -4.21 -15.98
CA PHE A 14 8.29 -3.53 -17.17
C PHE A 14 9.14 -3.84 -18.42
N PHE A 15 10.45 -4.08 -18.25
CA PHE A 15 11.33 -4.51 -19.34
C PHE A 15 10.96 -5.92 -19.85
N ASP A 16 10.63 -6.85 -18.94
CA ASP A 16 10.26 -8.23 -19.31
C ASP A 16 8.96 -8.27 -20.09
N VAL A 17 7.99 -7.41 -19.78
CA VAL A 17 6.68 -7.35 -20.48
C VAL A 17 6.67 -6.39 -21.68
N GLY A 18 7.68 -5.53 -21.83
CA GLY A 18 7.80 -4.59 -22.95
C GLY A 18 6.87 -3.38 -22.90
N GLU A 19 6.12 -3.20 -21.81
CA GLU A 19 5.16 -2.12 -21.61
C GLU A 19 5.33 -1.49 -20.21
N ASN A 20 5.10 -0.17 -20.10
CA ASN A 20 5.13 0.53 -18.82
C ASN A 20 3.70 0.63 -18.24
N ASP A 21 3.03 -0.52 -18.13
CA ASP A 21 1.68 -0.68 -17.60
C ASP A 21 1.71 -1.71 -16.46
N PRO A 22 1.41 -1.31 -15.21
CA PRO A 22 1.39 -2.25 -14.08
C PRO A 22 0.44 -3.45 -14.29
N ALA A 23 -0.69 -3.26 -14.97
CA ALA A 23 -1.63 -4.35 -15.26
C ALA A 23 -1.05 -5.47 -16.15
N LYS A 24 0.10 -5.25 -16.78
CA LYS A 24 0.81 -6.26 -17.59
C LYS A 24 1.78 -7.12 -16.77
N LEU A 25 2.09 -6.70 -15.56
CA LEU A 25 2.97 -7.46 -14.66
C LEU A 25 2.23 -8.67 -14.06
N ASP A 26 3.00 -9.59 -13.49
CA ASP A 26 2.48 -10.77 -12.79
C ASP A 26 2.86 -10.71 -11.31
N ILE A 27 1.88 -11.01 -10.45
CA ILE A 27 2.03 -10.97 -9.01
C ILE A 27 2.76 -12.22 -8.51
N SER A 28 3.78 -12.04 -7.66
CA SER A 28 4.41 -13.12 -6.92
C SER A 28 3.79 -13.29 -5.53
N VAL A 29 3.62 -12.20 -4.79
CA VAL A 29 3.09 -12.15 -3.43
C VAL A 29 2.26 -10.90 -3.23
N VAL A 30 1.15 -11.02 -2.51
CA VAL A 30 0.39 -9.89 -1.94
C VAL A 30 0.47 -9.98 -0.42
N GLY A 31 0.97 -8.95 0.22
CA GLY A 31 0.94 -8.78 1.66
C GLY A 31 -0.26 -7.94 2.09
N ILE A 32 -0.87 -8.30 3.21
CA ILE A 32 -1.94 -7.51 3.82
C ILE A 32 -1.74 -7.35 5.33
N TYR A 33 -2.28 -6.24 5.87
CA TYR A 33 -2.55 -6.09 7.28
C TYR A 33 -4.00 -5.62 7.48
N ASP A 34 -4.77 -6.43 8.19
CA ASP A 34 -6.18 -6.16 8.52
C ASP A 34 -6.29 -5.57 9.92
N PHE A 35 -6.70 -4.32 10.02
CA PHE A 35 -6.91 -3.63 11.30
C PHE A 35 -8.06 -4.21 12.14
N SER A 36 -9.01 -4.93 11.54
CA SER A 36 -10.14 -5.50 12.27
C SER A 36 -9.77 -6.71 13.11
N THR A 37 -8.78 -7.47 12.67
CA THR A 37 -8.34 -8.73 13.28
C THR A 37 -6.90 -8.71 13.75
N ASP A 38 -6.17 -7.60 13.55
CA ASP A 38 -4.72 -7.47 13.79
C ASP A 38 -3.92 -8.56 13.07
N THR A 39 -4.33 -8.87 11.82
CA THR A 39 -3.73 -9.95 11.04
C THR A 39 -2.77 -9.40 10.00
N LEU A 40 -1.50 -9.82 10.08
CA LEU A 40 -0.48 -9.61 9.05
C LEU A 40 -0.27 -10.93 8.30
N ARG A 41 -0.55 -10.95 7.00
CA ARG A 41 -0.50 -12.18 6.20
C ARG A 41 -0.09 -11.90 4.76
N ALA A 42 0.59 -12.87 4.13
CA ALA A 42 0.90 -12.87 2.71
C ALA A 42 0.13 -13.96 1.98
N PHE A 43 -0.13 -13.73 0.68
CA PHE A 43 -0.83 -14.64 -0.21
C PHE A 43 -0.08 -14.75 -1.53
N GLN A 44 0.06 -15.97 -2.03
CA GLN A 44 0.46 -16.24 -3.40
C GLN A 44 -0.78 -16.34 -4.30
N GLU A 45 -0.59 -16.28 -5.62
CA GLU A 45 -1.68 -16.28 -6.61
C GLU A 45 -2.73 -17.38 -6.39
N HIS A 46 -2.30 -18.60 -6.03
CA HIS A 46 -3.21 -19.73 -5.79
C HIS A 46 -4.08 -19.59 -4.53
N GLU A 47 -3.73 -18.65 -3.64
CA GLU A 47 -4.43 -18.34 -2.38
C GLU A 47 -5.36 -17.12 -2.49
N PHE A 48 -5.44 -16.44 -3.64
CA PHE A 48 -6.19 -15.18 -3.78
C PHE A 48 -7.67 -15.33 -3.44
N LYS A 49 -8.28 -16.50 -3.61
CA LYS A 49 -9.66 -16.75 -3.18
C LYS A 49 -9.87 -16.54 -1.68
N ASP A 50 -8.85 -16.85 -0.88
CA ASP A 50 -8.88 -16.67 0.58
C ASP A 50 -8.52 -15.23 0.97
N MET A 51 -7.89 -14.48 0.08
CA MET A 51 -7.52 -13.08 0.27
C MET A 51 -8.68 -12.11 0.03
N TRP A 52 -9.51 -12.33 -1.01
CA TRP A 52 -10.56 -11.38 -1.40
C TRP A 52 -11.53 -10.99 -0.29
N PRO A 53 -11.94 -11.86 0.63
CA PRO A 53 -12.79 -11.48 1.75
C PRO A 53 -12.24 -10.37 2.64
N TYR A 54 -10.92 -10.18 2.70
CA TYR A 54 -10.30 -9.06 3.43
C TYR A 54 -10.54 -7.73 2.71
N PHE A 55 -10.37 -7.71 1.40
CA PHE A 55 -10.63 -6.51 0.57
C PHE A 55 -12.12 -6.16 0.56
N GLU A 56 -13.00 -7.15 0.43
CA GLU A 56 -14.46 -6.95 0.38
C GLU A 56 -15.06 -6.42 1.70
N LYS A 57 -14.43 -6.72 2.83
CA LYS A 57 -14.86 -6.27 4.16
C LYS A 57 -14.24 -4.95 4.58
N ALA A 58 -13.17 -4.52 3.90
CA ALA A 58 -12.50 -3.27 4.23
C ALA A 58 -13.39 -2.07 3.88
N ASP A 59 -13.37 -1.03 4.73
CA ASP A 59 -13.99 0.26 4.41
C ASP A 59 -13.08 1.12 3.51
N SER A 60 -11.78 0.88 3.58
CA SER A 60 -10.78 1.48 2.71
C SER A 60 -9.55 0.57 2.57
N ILE A 61 -8.86 0.70 1.45
CA ILE A 61 -7.57 0.05 1.19
C ILE A 61 -6.45 1.09 1.21
N ILE A 62 -5.38 0.77 1.92
CA ILE A 62 -4.25 1.67 2.14
C ILE A 62 -3.01 1.08 1.48
N GLY A 63 -2.31 1.89 0.70
CA GLY A 63 -1.05 1.50 0.10
C GLY A 63 -0.08 2.67 -0.08
N TYR A 64 1.07 2.39 -0.65
CA TYR A 64 2.07 3.40 -0.98
C TYR A 64 2.34 3.41 -2.49
N ASN A 65 1.92 4.43 -3.22
CA ASN A 65 1.86 4.49 -4.69
C ASN A 65 0.88 3.46 -5.30
N SER A 66 -0.04 2.98 -4.51
CA SER A 66 -0.93 1.87 -4.84
C SER A 66 -1.96 2.21 -5.92
N GLU A 67 -2.46 3.45 -5.99
CA GLU A 67 -3.39 3.87 -7.04
C GLU A 67 -2.76 3.81 -8.44
N HIS A 68 -1.44 4.03 -8.52
CA HIS A 68 -0.72 3.99 -9.78
C HIS A 68 -0.21 2.59 -10.14
N PHE A 69 0.14 1.77 -9.14
CA PHE A 69 0.83 0.50 -9.36
C PHE A 69 0.01 -0.72 -8.91
N ASP A 70 -0.26 -0.83 -7.62
CA ASP A 70 -0.79 -2.06 -7.03
C ASP A 70 -2.24 -2.30 -7.41
N ILE A 71 -3.10 -1.28 -7.38
CA ILE A 71 -4.54 -1.43 -7.68
C ILE A 71 -4.76 -1.85 -9.14
N PRO A 72 -4.17 -1.21 -10.16
CA PRO A 72 -4.30 -1.68 -11.55
C PRO A 72 -3.80 -3.11 -11.77
N LEU A 73 -2.71 -3.48 -11.09
CA LEU A 73 -2.17 -4.83 -11.17
C LEU A 73 -3.08 -5.85 -10.49
N LEU A 74 -3.58 -5.56 -9.29
CA LEU A 74 -4.41 -6.47 -8.52
C LEU A 74 -5.82 -6.64 -9.13
N ASP A 75 -6.37 -5.57 -9.73
CA ASP A 75 -7.69 -5.57 -10.39
C ASP A 75 -7.77 -6.61 -11.53
N LYS A 76 -6.64 -6.91 -12.18
CA LYS A 76 -6.52 -7.99 -13.18
C LYS A 76 -6.91 -9.37 -12.62
N TYR A 77 -6.68 -9.61 -11.34
CA TYR A 77 -6.93 -10.88 -10.66
C TYR A 77 -8.24 -10.92 -9.88
N TYR A 78 -8.80 -9.74 -9.60
CA TYR A 78 -10.03 -9.65 -8.82
C TYR A 78 -11.27 -9.87 -9.67
N PRO A 79 -12.23 -10.70 -9.24
CA PRO A 79 -13.44 -10.96 -10.03
C PRO A 79 -14.45 -9.81 -10.06
N GLY A 80 -14.19 -8.73 -9.30
CA GLY A 80 -15.03 -7.54 -9.20
C GLY A 80 -14.38 -6.31 -9.80
N ASN A 81 -14.39 -5.19 -9.06
CA ASN A 81 -13.75 -3.93 -9.42
C ASN A 81 -13.21 -3.26 -8.14
N LEU A 82 -11.90 -3.32 -7.95
CA LEU A 82 -11.22 -2.77 -6.79
C LEU A 82 -11.29 -1.24 -6.72
N THR A 83 -11.48 -0.55 -7.85
CA THR A 83 -11.59 0.92 -7.87
C THR A 83 -12.85 1.45 -7.18
N LYS A 84 -13.80 0.56 -6.82
CA LYS A 84 -14.99 0.91 -6.02
C LYS A 84 -14.72 0.94 -4.53
N ILE A 85 -13.62 0.36 -4.07
CA ILE A 85 -13.21 0.44 -2.67
C ILE A 85 -12.45 1.76 -2.49
N LYS A 86 -12.77 2.50 -1.43
CA LYS A 86 -12.04 3.72 -1.11
C LYS A 86 -10.54 3.44 -0.99
N SER A 87 -9.73 4.18 -1.72
CA SER A 87 -8.28 4.06 -1.67
C SER A 87 -7.66 5.23 -0.91
N ILE A 88 -6.67 4.92 -0.06
CA ILE A 88 -5.80 5.88 0.61
C ILE A 88 -4.36 5.60 0.18
N ASP A 89 -3.88 6.38 -0.78
CA ASP A 89 -2.49 6.29 -1.25
C ASP A 89 -1.61 7.30 -0.48
N LEU A 90 -0.74 6.77 0.40
CA LEU A 90 0.09 7.60 1.26
C LEU A 90 1.09 8.43 0.45
N MET A 91 1.67 7.87 -0.63
CA MET A 91 2.60 8.61 -1.48
C MET A 91 1.90 9.78 -2.19
N LYS A 92 0.66 9.58 -2.66
CA LYS A 92 -0.14 10.62 -3.31
C LYS A 92 -0.48 11.74 -2.33
N SER A 93 -0.85 11.40 -1.08
CA SER A 93 -1.09 12.37 -0.01
C SER A 93 0.15 13.20 0.32
N ILE A 94 1.31 12.57 0.38
CA ILE A 94 2.60 13.26 0.56
C ILE A 94 2.91 14.14 -0.66
N GLN A 95 2.76 13.62 -1.86
CA GLN A 95 3.06 14.34 -3.10
C GLN A 95 2.21 15.59 -3.27
N LYS A 96 0.94 15.58 -2.83
CA LYS A 96 0.02 16.71 -2.89
C LYS A 96 0.62 17.95 -2.20
N THR A 97 1.33 17.77 -1.09
CA THR A 97 1.96 18.87 -0.33
C THR A 97 3.43 19.08 -0.70
N LEU A 98 4.19 17.99 -0.87
CA LEU A 98 5.63 18.04 -1.17
C LEU A 98 5.94 18.49 -2.60
N GLY A 99 5.00 18.29 -3.55
CA GLY A 99 5.17 18.63 -4.97
C GLY A 99 5.99 17.61 -5.78
N ARG A 100 6.53 16.55 -5.14
CA ARG A 100 7.30 15.48 -5.79
C ARG A 100 7.04 14.14 -5.14
N ARG A 101 7.35 13.07 -5.87
CA ARG A 101 7.36 11.71 -5.33
C ARG A 101 8.53 11.50 -4.37
N ILE A 102 8.33 10.65 -3.36
CA ILE A 102 9.35 10.20 -2.43
C ILE A 102 9.20 8.69 -2.22
N LYS A 103 10.29 7.98 -2.00
CA LYS A 103 10.24 6.52 -1.76
C LYS A 103 9.74 6.21 -0.36
N LEU A 104 8.97 5.14 -0.21
CA LEU A 104 8.48 4.63 1.09
C LEU A 104 9.62 4.53 2.11
N GLN A 105 10.74 3.93 1.72
CA GLN A 105 11.89 3.73 2.61
C GLN A 105 12.50 5.04 3.12
N ASP A 106 12.56 6.07 2.29
CA ASP A 106 13.16 7.34 2.65
C ASP A 106 12.29 8.10 3.66
N VAL A 107 10.97 8.14 3.42
CA VAL A 107 10.03 8.79 4.34
C VAL A 107 9.87 7.98 5.64
N ALA A 108 9.83 6.66 5.57
CA ALA A 108 9.73 5.80 6.73
C ALA A 108 10.98 5.89 7.62
N TYR A 109 12.17 5.91 7.02
CA TYR A 109 13.40 6.11 7.76
C TYR A 109 13.43 7.46 8.49
N ALA A 110 13.11 8.55 7.78
CA ALA A 110 13.13 9.88 8.34
C ALA A 110 12.04 10.10 9.41
N THR A 111 10.85 9.50 9.25
CA THR A 111 9.69 9.70 10.13
C THR A 111 9.66 8.72 11.30
N LEU A 112 9.95 7.43 11.04
CA LEU A 112 9.78 6.33 12.00
C LEU A 112 11.11 5.79 12.52
N GLY A 113 12.26 6.20 11.95
CA GLY A 113 13.56 5.62 12.27
C GLY A 113 13.76 4.19 11.78
N THR A 114 12.91 3.72 10.85
CA THR A 114 12.91 2.33 10.38
C THR A 114 14.07 2.09 9.42
N SER A 115 14.89 1.07 9.69
CA SER A 115 16.02 0.71 8.83
C SER A 115 15.56 0.02 7.54
N LYS A 116 16.32 0.24 6.46
CA LYS A 116 16.08 -0.33 5.12
C LYS A 116 16.27 -1.85 5.12
N SER A 117 15.38 -2.60 4.44
CA SER A 117 15.43 -4.07 4.37
C SER A 117 15.62 -4.65 2.96
N GLY A 118 16.04 -3.87 1.96
CA GLY A 118 16.26 -4.36 0.60
C GLY A 118 15.87 -3.37 -0.49
N GLN A 119 15.89 -3.82 -1.75
CA GLN A 119 15.43 -3.05 -2.91
C GLN A 119 14.36 -3.87 -3.65
N GLY A 120 13.30 -3.24 -4.18
CA GLY A 120 12.20 -3.94 -4.85
C GLY A 120 12.61 -4.86 -6.01
N LEU A 121 13.75 -4.57 -6.66
CA LEU A 121 14.31 -5.44 -7.71
C LEU A 121 14.86 -6.78 -7.16
N ASP A 122 15.13 -6.87 -5.86
CA ASP A 122 15.60 -8.11 -5.24
C ASP A 122 14.50 -9.17 -5.25
N ALA A 123 13.22 -8.77 -5.11
CA ALA A 123 12.06 -9.66 -5.13
C ALA A 123 11.96 -10.46 -6.45
N ILE A 124 12.26 -9.83 -7.58
CA ILE A 124 12.26 -10.50 -8.89
C ILE A 124 13.40 -11.54 -9.00
N THR A 125 14.56 -11.22 -8.45
CA THR A 125 15.69 -12.16 -8.39
C THR A 125 15.36 -13.35 -7.50
N TRP A 126 14.75 -13.12 -6.34
CA TRP A 126 14.30 -14.17 -5.43
C TRP A 126 13.21 -15.04 -6.07
N TRP A 127 12.28 -14.44 -6.83
CA TRP A 127 11.28 -15.20 -7.58
C TRP A 127 11.94 -16.15 -8.58
N LYS A 128 12.88 -15.66 -9.40
CA LYS A 128 13.62 -16.47 -10.38
C LYS A 128 14.42 -17.60 -9.75
N ASN A 129 14.85 -17.41 -8.50
CA ASN A 129 15.60 -18.43 -7.73
C ASN A 129 14.70 -19.36 -6.90
N GLY A 130 13.37 -19.15 -6.88
CA GLY A 130 12.44 -19.91 -6.04
C GLY A 130 12.51 -19.56 -4.55
N GLU A 131 13.08 -18.42 -4.17
CA GLU A 131 13.27 -17.98 -2.79
C GLU A 131 12.03 -17.23 -2.25
N ILE A 132 10.87 -17.91 -2.29
CA ILE A 132 9.55 -17.30 -2.01
C ILE A 132 9.45 -16.72 -0.60
N GLU A 133 10.04 -17.38 0.40
CA GLU A 133 10.02 -16.93 1.79
C GLU A 133 10.66 -15.54 1.96
N LYS A 134 11.70 -15.23 1.18
CA LYS A 134 12.32 -13.90 1.19
C LYS A 134 11.40 -12.82 0.63
N ILE A 135 10.64 -13.16 -0.42
CA ILE A 135 9.65 -12.25 -1.00
C ILE A 135 8.54 -11.98 0.02
N ILE A 136 8.04 -13.03 0.67
CA ILE A 136 7.02 -12.91 1.72
C ILE A 136 7.50 -12.01 2.85
N GLU A 137 8.69 -12.26 3.39
CA GLU A 137 9.27 -11.46 4.47
C GLU A 137 9.42 -9.98 4.06
N TYR A 138 9.90 -9.73 2.84
CA TYR A 138 10.09 -8.39 2.30
C TYR A 138 8.75 -7.65 2.13
N CYS A 139 7.76 -8.28 1.48
CA CYS A 139 6.43 -7.73 1.26
C CYS A 139 5.71 -7.42 2.59
N LEU A 140 5.74 -8.36 3.56
CA LEU A 140 5.16 -8.14 4.89
C LEU A 140 5.85 -7.02 5.68
N LYS A 141 7.14 -6.81 5.45
CA LYS A 141 7.88 -5.68 6.01
C LYS A 141 7.38 -4.36 5.44
N ASP A 142 7.18 -4.26 4.12
CA ASP A 142 6.70 -3.05 3.47
C ASP A 142 5.23 -2.75 3.86
N VAL A 143 4.37 -3.78 4.01
CA VAL A 143 3.03 -3.65 4.62
C VAL A 143 3.11 -3.08 6.03
N SER A 144 4.00 -3.61 6.87
CA SER A 144 4.15 -3.14 8.26
C SER A 144 4.62 -1.70 8.32
N ILE A 145 5.58 -1.31 7.47
CA ILE A 145 6.07 0.06 7.36
C ILE A 145 4.96 1.01 6.89
N THR A 146 4.18 0.60 5.90
CA THR A 146 3.05 1.37 5.36
C THR A 146 1.96 1.57 6.42
N ARG A 147 1.63 0.52 7.20
CA ARG A 147 0.73 0.60 8.36
C ARG A 147 1.22 1.61 9.39
N ASP A 148 2.47 1.52 9.78
CA ASP A 148 3.04 2.37 10.82
C ASP A 148 3.12 3.83 10.35
N LEU A 149 3.45 4.05 9.08
CA LEU A 149 3.44 5.37 8.46
C LEU A 149 2.01 5.95 8.40
N TYR A 150 1.01 5.14 7.99
CA TYR A 150 -0.39 5.54 8.01
C TYR A 150 -0.84 5.97 9.41
N ASN A 151 -0.55 5.16 10.43
CA ASN A 151 -0.88 5.47 11.82
C ASN A 151 -0.23 6.77 12.29
N HIS A 152 1.04 6.97 11.94
CA HIS A 152 1.76 8.21 12.25
C HIS A 152 1.11 9.42 11.59
N MET A 153 0.84 9.33 10.28
CA MET A 153 0.22 10.41 9.50
C MET A 153 -1.17 10.75 10.03
N LYS A 154 -2.00 9.74 10.31
CA LYS A 154 -3.35 9.92 10.87
C LYS A 154 -3.31 10.62 12.25
N LYS A 155 -2.37 10.24 13.10
CA LYS A 155 -2.24 10.77 14.47
C LYS A 155 -1.65 12.18 14.51
N HIS A 156 -0.60 12.42 13.72
CA HIS A 156 0.22 13.63 13.85
C HIS A 156 -0.04 14.65 12.74
N LYS A 157 -0.69 14.26 11.64
CA LYS A 157 -0.94 15.08 10.45
C LYS A 157 0.33 15.69 9.85
N LYS A 158 1.48 15.08 10.12
CA LYS A 158 2.80 15.49 9.64
C LYS A 158 3.75 14.30 9.50
N ILE A 159 4.78 14.49 8.70
CA ILE A 159 5.89 13.53 8.51
C ILE A 159 7.22 14.28 8.43
N THR A 160 8.31 13.52 8.55
CA THR A 160 9.66 14.03 8.34
C THR A 160 10.16 13.65 6.94
N ILE A 161 10.67 14.62 6.21
CA ILE A 161 11.20 14.47 4.84
C ILE A 161 12.71 14.64 4.86
N PRO A 162 13.49 13.74 4.21
CA PRO A 162 14.92 13.94 4.03
C PRO A 162 15.20 15.01 2.96
N ASP A 163 16.16 15.89 3.26
CA ASP A 163 16.66 16.93 2.37
C ASP A 163 18.20 16.98 2.43
N GLY A 164 18.85 16.16 1.62
CA GLY A 164 20.29 15.94 1.70
C GLY A 164 20.73 15.44 3.08
N PRO A 165 21.63 16.13 3.79
CA PRO A 165 22.06 15.74 5.13
C PRO A 165 21.11 16.19 6.25
N LYS A 166 20.05 16.91 5.92
CA LYS A 166 19.06 17.45 6.86
C LYS A 166 17.71 16.78 6.67
N THR A 167 16.81 17.06 7.59
CA THR A 167 15.38 16.68 7.49
C THR A 167 14.53 17.90 7.81
N PHE A 168 13.28 17.91 7.33
CA PHE A 168 12.28 18.89 7.73
C PHE A 168 10.92 18.23 7.96
N GLU A 169 10.09 18.83 8.79
CA GLU A 169 8.70 18.39 8.97
C GLU A 169 7.83 18.94 7.85
N LEU A 170 6.94 18.10 7.33
CA LEU A 170 5.92 18.41 6.34
C LEU A 170 4.55 18.16 6.94
N GLU A 171 3.75 19.21 7.09
CA GLU A 171 2.34 19.09 7.46
C GLU A 171 1.54 18.54 6.29
N LEU A 172 0.55 17.68 6.57
CA LEU A 172 -0.26 16.99 5.57
C LEU A 172 -1.73 17.36 5.72
N ASP A 173 -2.36 17.64 4.59
CA ASP A 173 -3.82 17.65 4.50
C ASP A 173 -4.30 16.23 4.17
N ILE A 174 -4.95 15.62 5.15
CA ILE A 174 -5.53 14.26 5.07
C ILE A 174 -7.04 14.29 5.33
N SER A 175 -7.70 15.42 5.13
CA SER A 175 -9.15 15.58 5.32
C SER A 175 -9.95 14.63 4.45
N ASP A 176 -9.48 14.33 3.24
CA ASP A 176 -10.06 13.37 2.30
C ASP A 176 -10.08 11.91 2.80
N TRP A 177 -9.30 11.58 3.83
CA TRP A 177 -9.34 10.24 4.42
C TRP A 177 -10.60 9.99 5.26
N GLU A 178 -11.22 11.04 5.76
CA GLU A 178 -12.37 11.01 6.71
C GLU A 178 -13.73 11.30 6.05
N GLU A 179 -13.77 11.91 4.85
CA GLU A 179 -14.98 12.49 4.24
C GLU A 179 -16.15 11.52 3.95
N GLU A 180 -15.96 10.19 3.95
CA GLU A 180 -17.05 9.25 3.67
C GLU A 180 -17.86 8.81 4.90
N GLU A 181 -17.40 9.00 6.12
CA GLU A 181 -18.17 8.66 7.32
C GLU A 181 -19.38 9.59 7.52
N GLU A 182 -19.26 10.88 7.19
CA GLU A 182 -20.36 11.85 7.30
C GLU A 182 -21.46 11.63 6.25
N ASN A 183 -21.13 11.22 5.03
CA ASN A 183 -22.13 10.98 3.98
C ASN A 183 -22.99 9.72 4.21
N LYS A 184 -22.50 8.72 4.94
CA LYS A 184 -23.30 7.52 5.29
C LYS A 184 -24.36 7.81 6.36
N LEU A 185 -24.11 8.79 7.23
CA LEU A 185 -25.04 9.19 8.30
C LEU A 185 -26.22 10.04 7.80
N THR A 186 -26.05 10.78 6.70
CA THR A 186 -27.11 11.67 6.17
C THR A 186 -28.15 10.97 5.29
N HIS A 187 -27.90 9.73 4.83
CA HIS A 187 -28.88 8.97 4.03
C HIS A 187 -29.76 8.00 4.86
N ALA A 188 -29.60 7.94 6.18
CA ALA A 188 -30.43 7.15 7.07
C ALA A 188 -31.44 8.04 7.85
N MET A 189 -32.26 8.80 7.14
CA MET A 189 -33.44 9.44 7.74
C MET A 189 -34.66 8.60 7.37
N PRO A 190 -35.26 7.87 8.34
CA PRO A 190 -36.56 7.26 8.13
C PRO A 190 -37.64 8.34 8.27
N TRP A 191 -38.62 8.21 7.46
CA TRP A 191 -39.91 8.90 7.50
C TRP A 191 -40.66 8.64 8.81
#